data_ec9c7d17fe4306e117bcae18fb6a7dac
#
_entry.id   ec9c7d17fe4306e117bcae18fb6a7dac
#
_cell.length_a   1.000
_cell.length_b   1.000
_cell.length_c   1.000
_cell.angle_alpha   90.00
_cell.angle_beta   90.00
_cell.angle_gamma   90.00
#
_symmetry.space_group_name_H-M   'P 1'
#
loop_
_entity.id
_entity.type
_entity.pdbx_description
1 polymer ?
#
loop_
_entity_poly.entity_id
_entity_poly.type
_entity_poly.pdbx_seq_one_letter_code
_entity_poly.pdbx_strand_id
1 'polypeptide(L)'
;MEGTEGAIFLETVQNLYVEYNLEGGFAKAEMLRAYLHILLIKAERVKQLHSTSSVKTLWLEVFNTFKNSLEVNYVTTRNSKFYAEELRVSYKFLNDVVKKLTGKTVKGFIDDFVTIEIKRYLLSTSLSVKEICYKTGFDEPANMTKFFKKNTQITPLKFRQQV
;
A
#
# COMPACT_ATOMS: atom_id res chain seq x y z
N MET A 1 -22.81 15.04 -19.67
CA MET A 1 -21.53 14.32 -19.67
C MET A 1 -21.35 13.39 -18.46
N GLU A 2 -21.88 13.71 -17.29
CA GLU A 2 -21.80 12.87 -16.07
C GLU A 2 -22.50 11.49 -16.19
N GLY A 3 -23.54 11.37 -17.01
CA GLY A 3 -24.27 10.11 -17.17
C GLY A 3 -23.52 9.00 -17.92
N THR A 4 -22.62 9.37 -18.83
CA THR A 4 -21.91 8.41 -19.69
C THR A 4 -20.73 7.73 -18.94
N GLU A 5 -20.02 8.45 -18.10
CA GLU A 5 -18.89 7.91 -17.32
C GLU A 5 -19.36 6.95 -16.22
N GLY A 6 -20.48 7.30 -15.55
CA GLY A 6 -21.12 6.42 -14.57
C GLY A 6 -21.59 5.11 -15.19
N ALA A 7 -22.17 5.16 -16.38
CA ALA A 7 -22.62 3.97 -17.11
C ALA A 7 -21.45 3.05 -17.50
N ILE A 8 -20.34 3.61 -18.00
CA ILE A 8 -19.13 2.86 -18.36
C ILE A 8 -18.45 2.24 -17.12
N PHE A 9 -18.54 2.90 -15.97
CA PHE A 9 -18.02 2.35 -14.72
C PHE A 9 -18.87 1.16 -14.24
N LEU A 10 -20.19 1.31 -14.25
CA LEU A 10 -21.13 0.25 -13.88
C LEU A 10 -21.00 -1.00 -14.78
N GLU A 11 -20.84 -0.81 -16.08
CA GLU A 11 -20.60 -1.91 -17.02
C GLU A 11 -19.35 -2.71 -16.65
N THR A 12 -18.27 -2.05 -16.26
CA THR A 12 -17.04 -2.76 -15.83
C THR A 12 -17.25 -3.54 -14.54
N VAL A 13 -18.02 -3.00 -13.59
CA VAL A 13 -18.38 -3.71 -12.36
C VAL A 13 -19.26 -4.91 -12.67
N GLN A 14 -20.20 -4.78 -13.59
CA GLN A 14 -21.06 -5.88 -14.03
C GLN A 14 -20.24 -7.01 -14.68
N ASN A 15 -19.30 -6.66 -15.55
CA ASN A 15 -18.41 -7.64 -16.19
C ASN A 15 -17.53 -8.36 -15.16
N LEU A 16 -16.98 -7.64 -14.19
CA LEU A 16 -16.25 -8.24 -13.06
C LEU A 16 -17.12 -9.22 -12.28
N TYR A 17 -18.36 -8.83 -11.99
CA TYR A 17 -19.31 -9.66 -11.25
C TYR A 17 -19.70 -10.92 -12.02
N VAL A 18 -19.96 -10.80 -13.32
CA VAL A 18 -20.25 -11.95 -14.18
C VAL A 18 -19.08 -12.92 -14.19
N GLU A 19 -17.85 -12.43 -14.42
CA GLU A 19 -16.64 -13.26 -14.42
C GLU A 19 -16.40 -13.94 -13.07
N TYR A 20 -16.67 -13.24 -11.97
CA TYR A 20 -16.54 -13.81 -10.61
C TYR A 20 -17.47 -15.00 -10.39
N ASN A 21 -18.70 -14.93 -10.90
CA ASN A 21 -19.71 -15.97 -10.71
C ASN A 21 -19.65 -17.11 -11.73
N LEU A 22 -18.81 -17.05 -12.77
CA LEU A 22 -18.59 -18.15 -13.68
C LEU A 22 -17.98 -19.34 -12.94
N GLU A 23 -18.62 -20.51 -13.04
CA GLU A 23 -18.09 -21.77 -12.49
C GLU A 23 -17.04 -22.32 -13.49
N GLY A 24 -15.76 -22.16 -13.15
CA GLY A 24 -14.64 -22.63 -13.94
C GLY A 24 -14.45 -21.85 -15.24
N GLY A 25 -13.26 -21.45 -15.55
CA GLY A 25 -12.96 -20.74 -16.79
C GLY A 25 -11.47 -20.69 -17.03
N PHE A 26 -11.07 -20.89 -18.30
CA PHE A 26 -9.71 -20.64 -18.70
C PHE A 26 -9.34 -19.18 -18.36
N ALA A 27 -8.22 -18.97 -17.65
CA ALA A 27 -7.70 -17.66 -17.29
C ALA A 27 -8.68 -16.77 -16.45
N LYS A 28 -9.59 -17.35 -15.65
CA LYS A 28 -10.53 -16.58 -14.81
C LYS A 28 -9.81 -15.59 -13.87
N ALA A 29 -8.73 -16.02 -13.24
CA ALA A 29 -7.95 -15.16 -12.34
C ALA A 29 -7.31 -13.97 -13.07
N GLU A 30 -6.83 -14.18 -14.27
CA GLU A 30 -6.25 -13.15 -15.14
C GLU A 30 -7.34 -12.16 -15.61
N MET A 31 -8.51 -12.65 -15.97
CA MET A 31 -9.65 -11.80 -16.36
C MET A 31 -10.13 -10.94 -15.17
N LEU A 32 -10.25 -11.50 -13.99
CA LEU A 32 -10.61 -10.74 -12.79
C LEU A 32 -9.58 -9.65 -12.47
N ARG A 33 -8.29 -9.95 -12.58
CA ARG A 33 -7.22 -8.95 -12.42
C ARG A 33 -7.30 -7.83 -13.46
N ALA A 34 -7.57 -8.20 -14.74
CA ALA A 34 -7.71 -7.23 -15.82
C ALA A 34 -8.92 -6.30 -15.59
N TYR A 35 -10.08 -6.81 -15.23
CA TYR A 35 -11.25 -6.00 -14.91
C TYR A 35 -11.00 -5.08 -13.71
N LEU A 36 -10.36 -5.58 -12.65
CA LEU A 36 -9.99 -4.77 -11.51
C LEU A 36 -9.02 -3.64 -11.90
N HIS A 37 -8.04 -3.94 -12.73
CA HIS A 37 -7.09 -2.94 -13.24
C HIS A 37 -7.79 -1.85 -14.06
N ILE A 38 -8.69 -2.23 -14.97
CA ILE A 38 -9.50 -1.30 -15.75
C ILE A 38 -10.36 -0.42 -14.82
N LEU A 39 -10.98 -1.00 -13.80
CA LEU A 39 -11.79 -0.28 -12.81
C LEU A 39 -10.96 0.78 -12.09
N LEU A 40 -9.75 0.44 -11.66
CA LEU A 40 -8.82 1.38 -11.00
C LEU A 40 -8.40 2.52 -11.94
N ILE A 41 -8.11 2.24 -13.20
CA ILE A 41 -7.81 3.28 -14.21
C ILE A 41 -9.00 4.22 -14.41
N LYS A 42 -10.22 3.67 -14.52
CA LYS A 42 -11.44 4.48 -14.67
C LYS A 42 -11.70 5.35 -13.43
N ALA A 43 -11.51 4.81 -12.23
CA ALA A 43 -11.63 5.57 -11.00
C ALA A 43 -10.59 6.73 -10.92
N GLU A 44 -9.36 6.49 -11.34
CA GLU A 44 -8.33 7.55 -11.36
C GLU A 44 -8.66 8.64 -12.39
N ARG A 45 -9.20 8.30 -13.58
CA ARG A 45 -9.67 9.30 -14.56
C ARG A 45 -10.74 10.20 -13.98
N VAL A 46 -11.77 9.62 -13.33
CA VAL A 46 -12.84 10.40 -12.69
C VAL A 46 -12.27 11.33 -11.63
N LYS A 47 -11.35 10.84 -10.80
CA LYS A 47 -10.67 11.63 -9.77
C LYS A 47 -9.88 12.80 -10.37
N GLN A 48 -9.17 12.60 -11.48
CA GLN A 48 -8.41 13.67 -12.17
C GLN A 48 -9.33 14.77 -12.72
N LEU A 49 -10.49 14.41 -13.27
CA LEU A 49 -11.47 15.38 -13.77
C LEU A 49 -12.06 16.26 -12.65
N HIS A 50 -12.19 15.73 -11.43
CA HIS A 50 -12.68 16.48 -10.26
C HIS A 50 -11.59 17.17 -9.43
N SER A 51 -10.30 17.05 -9.82
CA SER A 51 -9.16 17.59 -9.08
C SER A 51 -8.88 19.05 -9.47
N THR A 52 -9.71 19.98 -9.02
CA THR A 52 -9.60 21.42 -9.31
C THR A 52 -8.82 22.24 -8.27
N SER A 53 -8.12 21.63 -7.33
CA SER A 53 -7.35 22.34 -6.31
C SER A 53 -5.85 22.07 -6.44
N SER A 54 -5.07 23.09 -6.82
CA SER A 54 -3.60 23.02 -6.94
C SER A 54 -2.90 22.53 -5.64
N VAL A 55 -3.44 22.88 -4.48
CA VAL A 55 -2.92 22.42 -3.16
C VAL A 55 -3.13 20.92 -2.98
N LYS A 56 -4.29 20.39 -3.38
CA LYS A 56 -4.60 18.96 -3.28
C LYS A 56 -3.71 18.13 -4.21
N THR A 57 -3.41 18.66 -5.39
CA THR A 57 -2.49 18.04 -6.35
C THR A 57 -1.07 17.97 -5.77
N LEU A 58 -0.56 19.08 -5.22
CA LEU A 58 0.75 19.12 -4.57
C LEU A 58 0.87 18.11 -3.42
N TRP A 59 -0.17 17.98 -2.59
CA TRP A 59 -0.16 17.03 -1.48
C TRP A 59 -0.11 15.57 -1.97
N LEU A 60 -0.82 15.27 -3.04
CA LEU A 60 -0.79 13.95 -3.67
C LEU A 60 0.58 13.64 -4.28
N GLU A 61 1.21 14.61 -4.92
CA GLU A 61 2.56 14.48 -5.48
C GLU A 61 3.59 14.21 -4.37
N VAL A 62 3.57 15.00 -3.30
CA VAL A 62 4.46 14.80 -2.15
C VAL A 62 4.23 13.43 -1.52
N PHE A 63 2.97 13.02 -1.36
CA PHE A 63 2.65 11.71 -0.79
C PHE A 63 3.10 10.55 -1.69
N ASN A 64 2.92 10.65 -2.99
CA ASN A 64 3.37 9.62 -3.93
C ASN A 64 4.90 9.53 -3.97
N THR A 65 5.59 10.66 -3.96
CA THR A 65 7.06 10.69 -3.87
C THR A 65 7.55 10.07 -2.56
N PHE A 66 6.89 10.39 -1.43
CA PHE A 66 7.17 9.75 -0.14
C PHE A 66 6.98 8.23 -0.20
N LYS A 67 5.89 7.74 -0.77
CA LYS A 67 5.65 6.30 -0.91
C LYS A 67 6.74 5.61 -1.73
N ASN A 68 7.09 6.18 -2.89
CA ASN A 68 8.14 5.64 -3.74
C ASN A 68 9.50 5.59 -3.00
N SER A 69 9.84 6.67 -2.29
CA SER A 69 11.05 6.71 -1.46
C SER A 69 11.00 5.66 -0.35
N LEU A 70 9.85 5.47 0.30
CA LEU A 70 9.68 4.46 1.34
C LEU A 70 9.88 3.05 0.79
N GLU A 71 9.33 2.72 -0.37
CA GLU A 71 9.50 1.41 -1.02
C GLU A 71 10.97 1.07 -1.27
N VAL A 72 11.77 2.07 -1.64
CA VAL A 72 13.20 1.90 -1.91
C VAL A 72 14.02 1.82 -0.62
N ASN A 73 13.69 2.64 0.39
CA ASN A 73 14.59 2.90 1.52
C ASN A 73 14.17 2.22 2.84
N TYR A 74 12.99 1.58 2.94
CA TYR A 74 12.49 1.03 4.22
C TYR A 74 13.41 0.00 4.87
N VAL A 75 14.21 -0.72 4.08
CA VAL A 75 15.20 -1.69 4.55
C VAL A 75 16.38 -0.99 5.23
N THR A 76 16.76 0.19 4.72
CA THR A 76 17.91 0.97 5.19
C THR A 76 17.53 1.86 6.37
N THR A 77 16.37 2.51 6.31
CA THR A 77 15.95 3.45 7.36
C THR A 77 14.43 3.49 7.55
N ARG A 78 14.01 3.65 8.80
CA ARG A 78 12.62 3.90 9.22
C ARG A 78 12.49 5.26 9.92
N ASN A 79 13.52 6.09 9.80
CA ASN A 79 13.52 7.42 10.38
C ASN A 79 12.67 8.35 9.51
N SER A 80 11.54 8.79 10.03
CA SER A 80 10.61 9.67 9.34
C SER A 80 11.19 11.04 8.94
N LYS A 81 12.23 11.52 9.64
CA LYS A 81 12.92 12.76 9.28
C LYS A 81 13.74 12.58 7.99
N PHE A 82 14.36 11.40 7.79
CA PHE A 82 15.10 11.09 6.57
C PHE A 82 14.23 11.32 5.32
N TYR A 83 13.00 10.85 5.31
CA TYR A 83 12.09 11.02 4.17
C TYR A 83 11.70 12.48 3.94
N ALA A 84 11.52 13.26 5.00
CA ALA A 84 11.25 14.69 4.85
C ALA A 84 12.45 15.44 4.24
N GLU A 85 13.66 15.12 4.68
CA GLU A 85 14.92 15.70 4.17
C GLU A 85 15.13 15.31 2.70
N GLU A 86 14.93 14.04 2.34
CA GLU A 86 15.04 13.56 0.96
C GLU A 86 14.06 14.27 0.02
N LEU A 87 12.83 14.48 0.48
CA LEU A 87 11.80 15.22 -0.28
C LEU A 87 11.99 16.75 -0.24
N ARG A 88 12.99 17.26 0.50
CA ARG A 88 13.24 18.69 0.71
C ARG A 88 12.03 19.45 1.26
N VAL A 89 11.29 18.81 2.15
CA VAL A 89 10.16 19.41 2.86
C VAL A 89 10.37 19.35 4.37
N SER A 90 9.67 20.20 5.12
CA SER A 90 9.70 20.06 6.58
C SER A 90 8.99 18.78 7.04
N TYR A 91 9.49 18.17 8.12
CA TYR A 91 8.84 17.02 8.74
C TYR A 91 7.36 17.29 9.10
N LYS A 92 7.08 18.51 9.58
CA LYS A 92 5.72 18.93 9.92
C LYS A 92 4.82 18.88 8.68
N PHE A 93 5.27 19.44 7.56
CA PHE A 93 4.50 19.44 6.31
C PHE A 93 4.27 18.02 5.80
N LEU A 94 5.30 17.17 5.75
CA LEU A 94 5.14 15.76 5.35
C LEU A 94 4.14 15.03 6.24
N ASN A 95 4.22 15.27 7.56
CA ASN A 95 3.30 14.63 8.51
C ASN A 95 1.86 15.12 8.33
N ASP A 96 1.64 16.39 8.06
CA ASP A 96 0.32 16.96 7.77
C ASP A 96 -0.26 16.37 6.48
N VAL A 97 0.55 16.25 5.41
CA VAL A 97 0.16 15.59 4.15
C VAL A 97 -0.25 14.15 4.38
N VAL A 98 0.61 13.34 5.02
CA VAL A 98 0.32 11.92 5.27
C VAL A 98 -0.90 11.77 6.15
N LYS A 99 -1.01 12.57 7.22
CA LYS A 99 -2.15 12.51 8.15
C LYS A 99 -3.47 12.91 7.47
N LYS A 100 -3.45 13.91 6.60
CA LYS A 100 -4.64 14.34 5.85
C LYS A 100 -5.12 13.28 4.86
N LEU A 101 -4.20 12.58 4.20
CA LEU A 101 -4.54 11.59 3.17
C LEU A 101 -4.81 10.20 3.73
N THR A 102 -4.22 9.84 4.88
CA THR A 102 -4.28 8.46 5.40
C THR A 102 -4.85 8.34 6.82
N GLY A 103 -5.02 9.45 7.52
CA GLY A 103 -5.39 9.46 8.94
C GLY A 103 -4.23 9.10 9.90
N LYS A 104 -3.04 8.78 9.37
CA LYS A 104 -1.89 8.29 10.15
C LYS A 104 -0.73 9.29 10.15
N THR A 105 0.10 9.26 11.18
CA THR A 105 1.38 9.97 11.17
C THR A 105 2.34 9.33 10.17
N VAL A 106 3.37 10.06 9.72
CA VAL A 106 4.44 9.49 8.86
C VAL A 106 5.03 8.23 9.49
N LYS A 107 5.34 8.28 10.79
CA LYS A 107 5.87 7.12 11.53
C LYS A 107 4.91 5.93 11.51
N GLY A 108 3.61 6.17 11.76
CA GLY A 108 2.59 5.13 11.71
C GLY A 108 2.45 4.51 10.32
N PHE A 109 2.51 5.33 9.27
CA PHE A 109 2.46 4.87 7.89
C PHE A 109 3.67 3.98 7.54
N ILE A 110 4.89 4.38 7.96
CA ILE A 110 6.11 3.57 7.79
C ILE A 110 5.98 2.24 8.53
N ASP A 111 5.52 2.26 9.78
CA ASP A 111 5.36 1.05 10.59
C ASP A 111 4.35 0.07 9.97
N ASP A 112 3.24 0.58 9.41
CA ASP A 112 2.27 -0.24 8.68
C ASP A 112 2.87 -0.84 7.41
N PHE A 113 3.59 -0.04 6.62
CA PHE A 113 4.24 -0.49 5.40
C PHE A 113 5.21 -1.64 5.69
N VAL A 114 6.10 -1.46 6.66
CA VAL A 114 7.06 -2.50 7.07
C VAL A 114 6.34 -3.75 7.59
N THR A 115 5.25 -3.57 8.32
CA THR A 115 4.43 -4.70 8.80
C THR A 115 3.81 -5.49 7.65
N ILE A 116 3.33 -4.80 6.61
CA ILE A 116 2.78 -5.43 5.39
C ILE A 116 3.88 -6.19 4.65
N GLU A 117 5.07 -5.63 4.52
CA GLU A 117 6.20 -6.30 3.87
C GLU A 117 6.61 -7.58 4.63
N ILE A 118 6.68 -7.53 5.96
CA ILE A 118 6.93 -8.73 6.77
C ILE A 118 5.84 -9.78 6.54
N LYS A 119 4.56 -9.39 6.55
CA LYS A 119 3.44 -10.31 6.25
C LYS A 119 3.57 -10.91 4.86
N ARG A 120 3.91 -10.12 3.86
CA ARG A 120 4.12 -10.58 2.49
C ARG A 120 5.19 -11.67 2.43
N TYR A 121 6.37 -11.46 3.04
CA TYR A 121 7.40 -12.49 3.11
C TYR A 121 6.96 -13.74 3.87
N LEU A 122 6.23 -13.58 4.97
CA LEU A 122 5.72 -14.71 5.77
C LEU A 122 4.76 -15.59 4.96
N LEU A 123 3.96 -15.00 4.06
CA LEU A 123 2.94 -15.69 3.27
C LEU A 123 3.45 -16.23 1.94
N SER A 124 4.33 -15.48 1.27
CA SER A 124 4.73 -15.78 -0.11
C SER A 124 6.06 -16.53 -0.23
N THR A 125 6.76 -16.79 0.89
CA THR A 125 8.08 -17.43 0.86
C THR A 125 8.24 -18.46 1.98
N SER A 126 9.18 -19.40 1.77
CA SER A 126 9.66 -20.36 2.78
C SER A 126 10.77 -19.81 3.70
N LEU A 127 11.11 -18.52 3.57
CA LEU A 127 12.19 -17.91 4.36
C LEU A 127 11.93 -18.04 5.86
N SER A 128 12.97 -18.34 6.62
CA SER A 128 12.90 -18.31 8.09
C SER A 128 12.65 -16.91 8.62
N VAL A 129 12.13 -16.81 9.85
CA VAL A 129 11.91 -15.50 10.52
C VAL A 129 13.22 -14.69 10.62
N LYS A 130 14.39 -15.39 10.75
CA LYS A 130 15.72 -14.75 10.77
C LYS A 130 16.06 -14.13 9.40
N GLU A 131 15.80 -14.83 8.31
CA GLU A 131 16.06 -14.32 6.96
C GLU A 131 15.15 -13.14 6.63
N ILE A 132 13.85 -13.22 7.00
CA ILE A 132 12.90 -12.11 6.84
C ILE A 132 13.35 -10.89 7.65
N CYS A 133 13.88 -11.08 8.86
CA CYS A 133 14.42 -10.02 9.69
C CYS A 133 15.45 -9.19 8.92
N TYR A 134 16.46 -9.82 8.35
CA TYR A 134 17.51 -9.13 7.60
C TYR A 134 17.00 -8.52 6.30
N LYS A 135 16.12 -9.22 5.56
CA LYS A 135 15.49 -8.69 4.34
C LYS A 135 14.60 -7.48 4.57
N THR A 136 14.07 -7.31 5.76
CA THR A 136 13.24 -6.16 6.13
C THR A 136 13.98 -5.10 6.94
N GLY A 137 15.33 -5.16 6.98
CA GLY A 137 16.18 -4.14 7.57
C GLY A 137 16.19 -4.11 9.09
N PHE A 138 15.98 -5.26 9.74
CA PHE A 138 16.19 -5.38 11.19
C PHE A 138 17.52 -6.08 11.46
N ASP A 139 18.26 -5.57 12.42
CA ASP A 139 19.56 -6.15 12.83
C ASP A 139 19.39 -7.45 13.60
N GLU A 140 18.28 -7.58 14.37
CA GLU A 140 18.03 -8.72 15.24
C GLU A 140 16.58 -9.26 15.13
N PRO A 141 16.41 -10.60 15.08
CA PRO A 141 15.08 -11.22 15.03
C PRO A 141 14.18 -10.88 16.22
N ALA A 142 14.76 -10.63 17.39
CA ALA A 142 14.01 -10.22 18.57
C ALA A 142 13.35 -8.84 18.37
N ASN A 143 14.06 -7.90 17.76
CA ASN A 143 13.56 -6.55 17.47
C ASN A 143 12.43 -6.60 16.42
N MET A 144 12.60 -7.36 15.34
CA MET A 144 11.55 -7.57 14.35
C MET A 144 10.31 -8.23 14.99
N THR A 145 10.50 -9.25 15.81
CA THR A 145 9.40 -9.94 16.48
C THR A 145 8.62 -9.02 17.41
N LYS A 146 9.30 -8.20 18.21
CA LYS A 146 8.66 -7.18 19.06
C LYS A 146 7.90 -6.15 18.23
N PHE A 147 8.51 -5.65 17.16
CA PHE A 147 7.89 -4.71 16.24
C PHE A 147 6.62 -5.31 15.62
N PHE A 148 6.72 -6.50 15.04
CA PHE A 148 5.59 -7.18 14.41
C PHE A 148 4.47 -7.46 15.39
N LYS A 149 4.78 -8.00 16.59
CA LYS A 149 3.79 -8.27 17.64
C LYS A 149 3.12 -6.99 18.13
N LYS A 150 3.83 -5.86 18.23
CA LYS A 150 3.26 -4.56 18.57
C LYS A 150 2.19 -4.12 17.58
N ASN A 151 2.44 -4.33 16.28
CA ASN A 151 1.56 -3.85 15.21
C ASN A 151 0.44 -4.85 14.82
N THR A 152 0.60 -6.14 15.14
CA THR A 152 -0.35 -7.20 14.71
C THR A 152 -0.97 -7.98 15.87
N GLN A 153 -0.49 -7.77 17.10
CA GLN A 153 -0.87 -8.47 18.35
C GLN A 153 -0.43 -9.95 18.40
N ILE A 154 0.15 -10.51 17.34
CA ILE A 154 0.65 -11.89 17.27
C ILE A 154 2.11 -11.93 16.79
N THR A 155 2.81 -13.04 17.06
CA THR A 155 4.19 -13.21 16.60
C THR A 155 4.24 -13.57 15.10
N PRO A 156 5.37 -13.30 14.41
CA PRO A 156 5.55 -13.70 13.00
C PRO A 156 5.31 -15.21 12.79
N LEU A 157 5.82 -16.04 13.68
CA LEU A 157 5.65 -17.49 13.59
C LEU A 157 4.17 -17.91 13.71
N LYS A 158 3.46 -17.34 14.68
CA LYS A 158 2.02 -17.60 14.85
C LYS A 158 1.21 -17.09 13.65
N PHE A 159 1.59 -15.94 13.09
CA PHE A 159 0.94 -15.42 11.89
C PHE A 159 1.08 -16.38 10.70
N ARG A 160 2.28 -16.94 10.48
CA ARG A 160 2.53 -17.92 9.39
C ARG A 160 1.72 -19.21 9.57
N GLN A 161 1.47 -19.66 10.80
CA GLN A 161 0.70 -20.89 11.08
C GLN A 161 -0.82 -20.76 10.91
N GLN A 162 -1.33 -19.52 10.81
CA GLN A 162 -2.77 -19.26 10.70
C GLN A 162 -3.25 -19.20 9.24
N VAL A 163 -2.35 -19.31 8.28
CA VAL A 163 -2.60 -19.24 6.85
C VAL A 163 -2.15 -20.54 6.19
#